data_157b0001f1f5078c1c69a34095aa91ef
#
_entry.id   157b0001f1f5078c1c69a34095aa91ef
#
_cell.length_a   1.000
_cell.length_b   1.000
_cell.length_c   1.000
_cell.angle_alpha   90.00
_cell.angle_beta   90.00
_cell.angle_gamma   90.00
#
_symmetry.space_group_name_H-M   'P 1'
#
loop_
_entity.id
_entity.type
_entity.pdbx_description
1 polymer ?
#
loop_
_entity_poly.entity_id
_entity_poly.type
_entity_poly.pdbx_seq_one_letter_code
_entity_poly.pdbx_strand_id
1 'polypeptide(L)'
;MTTVRRATSDDAALLHRLAAETFALACPPETPPASIEDFIASHLSVESFAGYLSDPERELFIAEVDSAPAGYTMVVYGDPADAAVAASITARPTAELSKCYVLEPFHGHGVGPALIEASADAARSRGAVSMWLGVNEQNERANRFYQRSGFAIVGHKTFLLGGRYEDDFTRERLL
;
A
#
# COMPACT_ATOMS: atom_id res chain seq x y z
N MET A 1 5.30 6.81 -21.21
CA MET A 1 4.20 7.53 -20.51
C MET A 1 3.67 6.64 -19.39
N THR A 2 3.46 7.19 -18.22
CA THR A 2 2.88 6.47 -17.09
C THR A 2 1.35 6.54 -17.14
N THR A 3 0.69 5.40 -17.08
CA THR A 3 -0.76 5.29 -16.98
C THR A 3 -1.11 4.50 -15.73
N VAL A 4 -2.27 4.81 -15.13
CA VAL A 4 -2.81 4.06 -14.00
C VAL A 4 -4.21 3.60 -14.37
N ARG A 5 -4.47 2.31 -14.16
CA ARG A 5 -5.79 1.72 -14.38
C ARG A 5 -6.27 0.96 -13.14
N ARG A 6 -7.56 0.83 -13.02
CA ARG A 6 -8.15 -0.05 -12.01
C ARG A 6 -7.86 -1.51 -12.37
N ALA A 7 -7.47 -2.30 -11.38
CA ALA A 7 -7.28 -3.74 -11.56
C ALA A 7 -8.64 -4.45 -11.66
N THR A 8 -8.65 -5.55 -12.40
CA THR A 8 -9.81 -6.42 -12.58
C THR A 8 -9.54 -7.82 -12.04
N SER A 9 -10.54 -8.69 -12.01
CA SER A 9 -10.38 -10.08 -11.58
C SER A 9 -9.31 -10.84 -12.35
N ASP A 10 -8.98 -10.41 -13.57
CA ASP A 10 -7.95 -11.05 -14.39
C ASP A 10 -6.51 -10.70 -13.98
N ASP A 11 -6.34 -9.74 -13.07
CA ASP A 11 -5.04 -9.21 -12.68
C ASP A 11 -4.40 -9.90 -11.47
N ALA A 12 -5.03 -10.91 -10.89
CA ALA A 12 -4.53 -11.55 -9.65
C ALA A 12 -3.11 -12.08 -9.80
N ALA A 13 -2.78 -12.75 -10.91
CA ALA A 13 -1.43 -13.26 -11.15
C ALA A 13 -0.41 -12.15 -11.37
N LEU A 14 -0.79 -11.07 -12.06
CA LEU A 14 0.07 -9.91 -12.24
C LEU A 14 0.37 -9.22 -10.92
N LEU A 15 -0.65 -9.01 -10.09
CA LEU A 15 -0.50 -8.40 -8.77
C LEU A 15 0.38 -9.24 -7.86
N HIS A 16 0.22 -10.55 -7.88
CA HIS A 16 1.12 -11.46 -7.15
C HIS A 16 2.59 -11.27 -7.57
N ARG A 17 2.88 -11.21 -8.87
CA ARG A 17 4.25 -10.99 -9.37
C ARG A 17 4.80 -9.64 -8.90
N LEU A 18 4.04 -8.57 -9.05
CA LEU A 18 4.44 -7.24 -8.58
C LEU A 18 4.71 -7.24 -7.08
N ALA A 19 3.85 -7.88 -6.29
CA ALA A 19 4.02 -7.98 -4.85
C ALA A 19 5.24 -8.80 -4.47
N ALA A 20 5.47 -9.95 -5.10
CA ALA A 20 6.61 -10.80 -4.82
C ALA A 20 7.95 -10.10 -5.10
N GLU A 21 8.00 -9.26 -6.13
CA GLU A 21 9.22 -8.51 -6.50
C GLU A 21 9.44 -7.26 -5.64
N THR A 22 8.40 -6.70 -5.04
CA THR A 22 8.47 -5.40 -4.34
C THR A 22 8.41 -5.49 -2.83
N PHE A 23 7.79 -6.53 -2.26
CA PHE A 23 7.56 -6.59 -0.80
C PHE A 23 8.86 -6.53 0.00
N ALA A 24 9.91 -7.22 -0.44
CA ALA A 24 11.21 -7.21 0.23
C ALA A 24 11.83 -5.81 0.33
N LEU A 25 11.53 -4.91 -0.62
CA LEU A 25 12.04 -3.54 -0.63
C LEU A 25 11.50 -2.70 0.54
N ALA A 26 10.34 -3.07 1.09
CA ALA A 26 9.70 -2.38 2.21
C ALA A 26 10.09 -2.96 3.57
N CYS A 27 10.74 -4.13 3.59
CA CYS A 27 11.14 -4.79 4.82
C CYS A 27 12.48 -4.26 5.32
N PRO A 28 12.71 -4.23 6.66
CA PRO A 28 14.02 -3.96 7.22
C PRO A 28 15.08 -4.90 6.63
N PRO A 29 16.35 -4.43 6.45
CA PRO A 29 17.40 -5.24 5.82
C PRO A 29 17.69 -6.57 6.54
N GLU A 30 17.46 -6.62 7.84
CA GLU A 30 17.67 -7.80 8.68
C GLU A 30 16.50 -8.79 8.66
N THR A 31 15.42 -8.51 7.92
CA THR A 31 14.27 -9.40 7.85
C THR A 31 14.67 -10.73 7.20
N PRO A 32 14.44 -11.88 7.88
CA PRO A 32 14.80 -13.18 7.31
C PRO A 32 14.06 -13.46 6.01
N PRO A 33 14.73 -13.99 4.96
CA PRO A 33 14.08 -14.33 3.69
C PRO A 33 12.87 -15.27 3.85
N ALA A 34 12.93 -16.22 4.77
CA ALA A 34 11.81 -17.12 5.05
C ALA A 34 10.56 -16.37 5.54
N SER A 35 10.75 -15.33 6.35
CA SER A 35 9.63 -14.50 6.84
C SER A 35 8.97 -13.73 5.71
N ILE A 36 9.75 -13.25 4.74
CA ILE A 36 9.25 -12.58 3.54
C ILE A 36 8.46 -13.55 2.68
N GLU A 37 9.00 -14.76 2.44
CA GLU A 37 8.32 -15.80 1.67
C GLU A 37 7.00 -16.23 2.31
N ASP A 38 6.98 -16.42 3.63
CA ASP A 38 5.78 -16.79 4.38
C ASP A 38 4.71 -15.71 4.29
N PHE A 39 5.10 -14.44 4.39
CA PHE A 39 4.17 -13.32 4.26
C PHE A 39 3.58 -13.26 2.86
N ILE A 40 4.40 -13.42 1.82
CA ILE A 40 3.93 -13.44 0.43
C ILE A 40 2.95 -14.60 0.23
N ALA A 41 3.27 -15.80 0.72
CA ALA A 41 2.40 -16.98 0.59
C ALA A 41 1.06 -16.79 1.32
N SER A 42 1.06 -16.12 2.48
CA SER A 42 -0.13 -15.95 3.32
C SER A 42 -1.02 -14.77 2.89
N HIS A 43 -0.42 -13.69 2.39
CA HIS A 43 -1.13 -12.41 2.18
C HIS A 43 -1.03 -11.84 0.78
N LEU A 44 -0.08 -12.32 -0.04
CA LEU A 44 0.23 -11.77 -1.37
C LEU A 44 0.23 -12.86 -2.45
N SER A 45 -0.44 -13.99 -2.19
CA SER A 45 -0.61 -15.07 -3.17
C SER A 45 -1.62 -14.68 -4.25
N VAL A 46 -1.69 -15.46 -5.33
CA VAL A 46 -2.72 -15.29 -6.36
C VAL A 46 -4.12 -15.39 -5.76
N GLU A 47 -4.34 -16.37 -4.86
CA GLU A 47 -5.62 -16.52 -4.16
C GLU A 47 -5.93 -15.33 -3.28
N SER A 48 -4.93 -14.78 -2.56
CA SER A 48 -5.12 -13.57 -1.75
C SER A 48 -5.57 -12.41 -2.61
N PHE A 49 -4.91 -12.15 -3.74
CA PHE A 49 -5.30 -11.07 -4.64
C PHE A 49 -6.65 -11.30 -5.31
N ALA A 50 -6.99 -12.53 -5.65
CA ALA A 50 -8.34 -12.84 -6.15
C ALA A 50 -9.41 -12.48 -5.11
N GLY A 51 -9.15 -12.76 -3.85
CA GLY A 51 -10.01 -12.35 -2.74
C GLY A 51 -10.12 -10.84 -2.59
N TYR A 52 -8.99 -10.12 -2.65
CA TYR A 52 -8.97 -8.66 -2.57
C TYR A 52 -9.74 -8.03 -3.74
N LEU A 53 -9.56 -8.54 -4.95
CA LEU A 53 -10.23 -8.02 -6.14
C LEU A 53 -11.75 -8.25 -6.12
N SER A 54 -12.23 -9.27 -5.42
CA SER A 54 -13.65 -9.55 -5.28
C SER A 54 -14.32 -8.84 -4.11
N ASP A 55 -13.53 -8.21 -3.21
CA ASP A 55 -14.05 -7.51 -2.03
C ASP A 55 -14.54 -6.11 -2.43
N PRO A 56 -15.82 -5.77 -2.23
CA PRO A 56 -16.36 -4.46 -2.57
C PRO A 56 -15.78 -3.32 -1.72
N GLU A 57 -15.16 -3.63 -0.58
CA GLU A 57 -14.50 -2.65 0.28
C GLU A 57 -13.03 -2.42 -0.09
N ARG A 58 -12.56 -2.98 -1.21
CA ARG A 58 -11.19 -2.82 -1.70
C ARG A 58 -11.16 -2.38 -3.15
N GLU A 59 -10.20 -1.54 -3.47
CA GLU A 59 -9.89 -1.17 -4.86
C GLU A 59 -8.39 -1.27 -5.07
N LEU A 60 -8.00 -1.87 -6.19
CA LEU A 60 -6.60 -2.00 -6.56
C LEU A 60 -6.34 -1.28 -7.88
N PHE A 61 -5.17 -0.66 -7.97
CA PHE A 61 -4.72 0.07 -9.16
C PHE A 61 -3.38 -0.47 -9.62
N ILE A 62 -3.17 -0.53 -10.93
CA ILE A 62 -1.92 -0.93 -11.54
C ILE A 62 -1.41 0.24 -12.38
N ALA A 63 -0.15 0.60 -12.15
CA ALA A 63 0.56 1.55 -12.99
C ALA A 63 1.37 0.83 -14.05
N GLU A 64 1.37 1.39 -15.26
CA GLU A 64 2.14 0.90 -16.39
C GLU A 64 2.97 2.05 -16.96
N VAL A 65 4.21 1.76 -17.34
CA VAL A 65 5.09 2.68 -18.07
C VAL A 65 5.32 2.07 -19.44
N ASP A 66 4.87 2.76 -20.48
CA ASP A 66 4.95 2.27 -21.87
C ASP A 66 4.43 0.82 -22.02
N SER A 67 3.29 0.55 -21.37
CA SER A 67 2.60 -0.75 -21.31
C SER A 67 3.31 -1.83 -20.48
N ALA A 68 4.41 -1.51 -19.80
CA ALA A 68 5.07 -2.42 -18.86
C ALA A 68 4.53 -2.19 -17.44
N PRO A 69 4.07 -3.24 -16.74
CA PRO A 69 3.64 -3.11 -15.34
C PRO A 69 4.78 -2.59 -14.46
N ALA A 70 4.51 -1.53 -13.69
CA ALA A 70 5.53 -0.81 -12.94
C ALA A 70 5.27 -0.78 -11.43
N GLY A 71 4.02 -0.95 -11.00
CA GLY A 71 3.66 -0.88 -9.59
C GLY A 71 2.16 -1.03 -9.38
N TYR A 72 1.76 -1.06 -8.10
CA TYR A 72 0.35 -1.21 -7.75
C TYR A 72 0.04 -0.58 -6.39
N THR A 73 -1.25 -0.31 -6.18
CA THR A 73 -1.79 0.09 -4.87
C THR A 73 -3.01 -0.76 -4.53
N MET A 74 -3.30 -0.85 -3.23
CA MET A 74 -4.57 -1.34 -2.72
C MET A 74 -5.13 -0.36 -1.70
N VAL A 75 -6.36 0.07 -1.92
CA VAL A 75 -7.14 0.90 -1.00
C VAL A 75 -8.15 0.03 -0.29
N VAL A 76 -8.26 0.19 1.02
CA VAL A 76 -9.25 -0.51 1.86
C VAL A 76 -10.16 0.53 2.49
N TYR A 77 -11.45 0.41 2.29
CA TYR A 77 -12.46 1.31 2.83
C TYR A 77 -12.95 0.86 4.20
N GLY A 78 -13.50 1.80 4.95
CA GLY A 78 -14.00 1.56 6.29
C GLY A 78 -13.08 2.09 7.38
N ASP A 79 -13.55 2.04 8.62
CA ASP A 79 -12.75 2.46 9.77
C ASP A 79 -11.58 1.50 10.01
N PRO A 80 -10.43 2.00 10.51
CA PRO A 80 -9.31 1.15 10.88
C PRO A 80 -9.72 0.10 11.91
N ALA A 81 -9.34 -1.17 11.66
CA ALA A 81 -9.60 -2.26 12.60
C ALA A 81 -8.68 -2.22 13.84
N ASP A 82 -7.46 -1.69 13.68
CA ASP A 82 -6.52 -1.53 14.78
C ASP A 82 -6.92 -0.34 15.66
N ALA A 83 -7.07 -0.57 16.97
CA ALA A 83 -7.53 0.45 17.91
C ALA A 83 -6.56 1.63 18.03
N ALA A 84 -5.26 1.40 17.97
CA ALA A 84 -4.26 2.47 18.04
C ALA A 84 -4.30 3.35 16.79
N VAL A 85 -4.47 2.73 15.62
CA VAL A 85 -4.65 3.47 14.37
C VAL A 85 -5.96 4.26 14.42
N ALA A 86 -7.07 3.64 14.80
CA ALA A 86 -8.36 4.31 14.89
C ALA A 86 -8.32 5.55 15.80
N ALA A 87 -7.58 5.47 16.91
CA ALA A 87 -7.39 6.58 17.83
C ALA A 87 -6.53 7.72 17.24
N SER A 88 -5.68 7.40 16.28
CA SER A 88 -4.75 8.37 15.65
C SER A 88 -5.38 9.16 14.49
N ILE A 89 -6.38 8.58 13.83
CA ILE A 89 -7.01 9.20 12.64
C ILE A 89 -7.80 10.44 13.04
N THR A 90 -7.56 11.54 12.34
CA THR A 90 -8.12 12.86 12.68
C THR A 90 -9.39 13.21 11.89
N ALA A 91 -9.63 12.59 10.74
CA ALA A 91 -10.78 12.89 9.88
C ALA A 91 -11.42 11.62 9.32
N ARG A 92 -12.76 11.58 9.34
CA ARG A 92 -13.57 10.45 8.84
C ARG A 92 -14.70 10.95 7.95
N PRO A 93 -15.15 10.14 6.96
CA PRO A 93 -14.69 8.78 6.62
C PRO A 93 -13.25 8.76 6.12
N THR A 94 -12.52 7.69 6.44
CA THR A 94 -11.13 7.49 6.01
C THR A 94 -10.99 6.23 5.15
N ALA A 95 -9.92 6.14 4.38
CA ALA A 95 -9.55 4.96 3.62
C ALA A 95 -8.08 4.61 3.89
N GLU A 96 -7.76 3.32 3.93
CA GLU A 96 -6.38 2.86 4.07
C GLU A 96 -5.71 2.72 2.71
N LEU A 97 -4.55 3.32 2.53
CA LEU A 97 -3.62 2.93 1.48
C LEU A 97 -2.82 1.74 2.00
N SER A 98 -3.40 0.56 1.85
CA SER A 98 -2.87 -0.68 2.44
C SER A 98 -1.59 -1.15 1.77
N LYS A 99 -1.46 -0.91 0.46
CA LYS A 99 -0.31 -1.30 -0.34
C LYS A 99 0.00 -0.20 -1.35
N CYS A 100 1.29 0.15 -1.46
CA CYS A 100 1.79 1.07 -2.47
C CYS A 100 3.24 0.66 -2.79
N TYR A 101 3.43 -0.02 -3.90
CA TYR A 101 4.71 -0.59 -4.27
C TYR A 101 5.02 -0.32 -5.74
N VAL A 102 6.28 0.05 -6.01
CA VAL A 102 6.79 0.33 -7.35
C VAL A 102 8.04 -0.51 -7.57
N LEU A 103 8.13 -1.18 -8.71
CA LEU A 103 9.32 -1.93 -9.10
C LEU A 103 10.55 -1.01 -9.16
N GLU A 104 11.68 -1.50 -8.69
CA GLU A 104 12.91 -0.72 -8.57
C GLU A 104 13.33 0.01 -9.85
N PRO A 105 13.28 -0.63 -11.06
CA PRO A 105 13.64 0.06 -12.29
C PRO A 105 12.81 1.30 -12.62
N PHE A 106 11.61 1.40 -12.04
CA PHE A 106 10.69 2.52 -12.28
C PHE A 106 10.68 3.56 -11.16
N HIS A 107 11.56 3.41 -10.18
CA HIS A 107 11.71 4.42 -9.14
C HIS A 107 12.20 5.75 -9.72
N GLY A 108 11.61 6.87 -9.28
CA GLY A 108 11.96 8.19 -9.79
C GLY A 108 11.29 8.60 -11.10
N HIS A 109 10.40 7.77 -11.65
CA HIS A 109 9.70 8.01 -12.92
C HIS A 109 8.26 8.53 -12.74
N GLY A 110 7.90 8.98 -11.55
CA GLY A 110 6.55 9.52 -11.28
C GLY A 110 5.46 8.46 -11.07
N VAL A 111 5.82 7.17 -11.05
CA VAL A 111 4.86 6.07 -10.88
C VAL A 111 4.18 6.11 -9.52
N GLY A 112 4.95 6.28 -8.45
CA GLY A 112 4.43 6.36 -7.09
C GLY A 112 3.43 7.50 -6.90
N PRO A 113 3.77 8.74 -7.25
CA PRO A 113 2.81 9.86 -7.20
C PRO A 113 1.54 9.60 -8.00
N ALA A 114 1.65 9.04 -9.21
CA ALA A 114 0.48 8.74 -10.04
C ALA A 114 -0.44 7.71 -9.36
N LEU A 115 0.13 6.66 -8.78
CA LEU A 115 -0.63 5.65 -8.02
C LEU A 115 -1.33 6.25 -6.79
N ILE A 116 -0.65 7.11 -6.05
CA ILE A 116 -1.24 7.76 -4.88
C ILE A 116 -2.42 8.65 -5.29
N GLU A 117 -2.27 9.46 -6.34
CA GLU A 117 -3.35 10.34 -6.78
C GLU A 117 -4.56 9.56 -7.31
N ALA A 118 -4.35 8.49 -8.08
CA ALA A 118 -5.44 7.62 -8.52
C ALA A 118 -6.17 6.98 -7.32
N SER A 119 -5.43 6.54 -6.32
CA SER A 119 -5.99 5.97 -5.09
C SER A 119 -6.76 7.02 -4.28
N ALA A 120 -6.22 8.23 -4.16
CA ALA A 120 -6.87 9.35 -3.47
C ALA A 120 -8.15 9.78 -4.17
N ASP A 121 -8.15 9.85 -5.50
CA ASP A 121 -9.34 10.19 -6.28
C ASP A 121 -10.45 9.14 -6.13
N ALA A 122 -10.08 7.86 -6.12
CA ALA A 122 -11.03 6.78 -5.85
C ALA A 122 -11.65 6.91 -4.44
N ALA A 123 -10.81 7.19 -3.43
CA ALA A 123 -11.26 7.39 -2.07
C ALA A 123 -12.21 8.59 -1.93
N ARG A 124 -11.87 9.73 -2.56
CA ARG A 124 -12.75 10.91 -2.61
C ARG A 124 -14.10 10.56 -3.25
N SER A 125 -14.09 9.80 -4.33
CA SER A 125 -15.31 9.39 -5.04
C SER A 125 -16.25 8.56 -4.17
N ARG A 126 -15.71 7.87 -3.16
CA ARG A 126 -16.47 7.10 -2.17
C ARG A 126 -16.77 7.89 -0.89
N GLY A 127 -16.47 9.17 -0.85
CA GLY A 127 -16.78 10.06 0.26
C GLY A 127 -15.73 10.12 1.36
N ALA A 128 -14.56 9.50 1.19
CA ALA A 128 -13.48 9.62 2.15
C ALA A 128 -12.93 11.05 2.16
N VAL A 129 -12.66 11.56 3.35
CA VAL A 129 -12.06 12.89 3.56
C VAL A 129 -10.62 12.82 4.06
N SER A 130 -10.14 11.62 4.33
CA SER A 130 -8.74 11.34 4.64
C SER A 130 -8.33 9.98 4.12
N MET A 131 -7.02 9.79 4.02
CA MET A 131 -6.39 8.51 3.70
C MET A 131 -5.24 8.30 4.68
N TRP A 132 -5.08 7.08 5.16
CA TRP A 132 -4.01 6.73 6.09
C TRP A 132 -3.22 5.53 5.58
N LEU A 133 -2.01 5.38 6.10
CA LEU A 133 -1.15 4.22 5.84
C LEU A 133 -0.28 3.91 7.04
N GLY A 134 0.19 2.67 7.11
CA GLY A 134 1.26 2.25 8.00
C GLY A 134 2.55 2.09 7.20
N VAL A 135 3.67 2.53 7.76
CA VAL A 135 4.99 2.40 7.14
C VAL A 135 6.03 2.13 8.22
N ASN A 136 6.92 1.16 7.97
CA ASN A 136 7.98 0.83 8.90
C ASN A 136 8.86 2.07 9.16
N GLU A 137 9.15 2.36 10.43
CA GLU A 137 9.95 3.51 10.84
C GLU A 137 11.35 3.51 10.21
N GLN A 138 11.92 2.32 9.96
CA GLN A 138 13.24 2.17 9.37
C GLN A 138 13.28 2.36 7.86
N ASN A 139 12.12 2.37 7.20
CA ASN A 139 12.03 2.60 5.76
C ASN A 139 12.11 4.09 5.43
N GLU A 140 13.30 4.66 5.53
CA GLU A 140 13.53 6.10 5.32
C GLU A 140 13.07 6.57 3.95
N ARG A 141 13.28 5.75 2.92
CA ARG A 141 12.92 6.09 1.55
C ARG A 141 11.41 6.24 1.41
N ALA A 142 10.63 5.26 1.88
CA ALA A 142 9.19 5.32 1.85
C ALA A 142 8.66 6.48 2.72
N ASN A 143 9.23 6.68 3.90
CA ASN A 143 8.84 7.77 4.79
C ASN A 143 9.02 9.14 4.12
N ARG A 144 10.16 9.38 3.45
CA ARG A 144 10.37 10.62 2.69
C ARG A 144 9.37 10.77 1.55
N PHE A 145 9.09 9.69 0.84
CA PHE A 145 8.13 9.68 -0.25
C PHE A 145 6.72 10.03 0.24
N TYR A 146 6.25 9.38 1.30
CA TYR A 146 4.92 9.66 1.85
C TYR A 146 4.81 11.05 2.44
N GLN A 147 5.86 11.54 3.08
CA GLN A 147 5.89 12.93 3.57
C GLN A 147 5.73 13.92 2.42
N ARG A 148 6.46 13.73 1.31
CA ARG A 148 6.31 14.58 0.12
C ARG A 148 4.93 14.47 -0.53
N SER A 149 4.27 13.33 -0.36
CA SER A 149 2.92 13.08 -0.86
C SER A 149 1.81 13.61 0.05
N GLY A 150 2.17 14.30 1.13
CA GLY A 150 1.21 14.95 2.03
C GLY A 150 0.75 14.09 3.20
N PHE A 151 1.37 12.95 3.45
CA PHE A 151 1.05 12.08 4.59
C PHE A 151 1.91 12.45 5.80
N ALA A 152 1.29 13.03 6.81
CA ALA A 152 1.94 13.39 8.08
C ALA A 152 1.86 12.24 9.09
N ILE A 153 2.86 12.13 9.96
CA ILE A 153 2.82 11.18 11.07
C ILE A 153 1.74 11.62 12.06
N VAL A 154 0.80 10.72 12.36
CA VAL A 154 -0.25 10.96 13.34
C VAL A 154 -0.21 9.96 14.51
N GLY A 155 0.53 8.86 14.38
CA GLY A 155 0.65 7.86 15.43
C GLY A 155 1.67 6.78 15.11
N HIS A 156 1.67 5.77 15.96
CA HIS A 156 2.55 4.61 15.88
C HIS A 156 1.73 3.34 16.11
N LYS A 157 2.12 2.25 15.44
CA LYS A 157 1.58 0.91 15.72
C LYS A 157 2.66 -0.14 15.61
N THR A 158 2.41 -1.33 16.17
CA THR A 158 3.27 -2.49 15.96
C THR A 158 2.76 -3.32 14.77
N PHE A 159 3.69 -3.87 14.01
CA PHE A 159 3.42 -4.80 12.92
C PHE A 159 4.21 -6.07 13.15
N LEU A 160 3.53 -7.23 13.13
CA LEU A 160 4.14 -8.53 13.35
C LEU A 160 4.62 -9.11 12.03
N LEU A 161 5.91 -9.39 11.92
CA LEU A 161 6.53 -10.02 10.75
C LEU A 161 7.48 -11.12 11.19
N GLY A 162 7.18 -12.37 10.82
CA GLY A 162 8.04 -13.53 11.12
C GLY A 162 8.30 -13.73 12.61
N GLY A 163 7.31 -13.52 13.47
CA GLY A 163 7.44 -13.65 14.93
C GLY A 163 8.14 -12.48 15.62
N ARG A 164 8.54 -11.45 14.88
CA ARG A 164 9.15 -10.22 15.40
C ARG A 164 8.18 -9.06 15.27
N TYR A 165 8.16 -8.19 16.28
CA TYR A 165 7.43 -6.94 16.20
C TYR A 165 8.30 -5.87 15.54
N GLU A 166 7.73 -5.22 14.53
CA GLU A 166 8.29 -4.05 13.88
C GLU A 166 7.47 -2.81 14.26
N ASP A 167 8.13 -1.66 14.31
CA ASP A 167 7.47 -0.40 14.64
C ASP A 167 7.14 0.37 13.38
N ASP A 168 5.86 0.70 13.21
CA ASP A 168 5.34 1.46 12.08
C ASP A 168 4.89 2.84 12.52
N PHE A 169 5.13 3.84 11.67
CA PHE A 169 4.37 5.09 11.73
C PHE A 169 2.99 4.89 11.13
N THR A 170 1.99 5.50 11.75
CA THR A 170 0.70 5.77 11.11
C THR A 170 0.76 7.16 10.51
N ARG A 171 0.52 7.26 9.21
CA ARG A 171 0.52 8.54 8.50
C ARG A 171 -0.86 8.81 7.91
N GLU A 172 -1.28 10.06 7.92
CA GLU A 172 -2.58 10.49 7.40
C GLU A 172 -2.41 11.68 6.46
N ARG A 173 -3.18 11.67 5.38
CA ARG A 173 -3.34 12.78 4.44
C ARG A 173 -4.82 13.17 4.37
N LEU A 174 -5.12 14.46 4.51
CA LEU A 174 -6.46 14.98 4.23
C LEU A 174 -6.68 15.03 2.70
N LEU A 175 -7.84 14.65 2.27
CA LEU A 175 -8.19 14.55 0.85
C LEU A 175 -8.99 15.77 0.37
#